data_f1275cd99b1846d4375ef60ffbdda62c
#
_entry.id   f1275cd99b1846d4375ef60ffbdda62c
#
_cell.length_a   1.000
_cell.length_b   1.000
_cell.length_c   1.000
_cell.angle_alpha   90.00
_cell.angle_beta   90.00
_cell.angle_gamma   90.00
#
_symmetry.space_group_name_H-M   'P 1'
#
loop_
_entity.id
_entity.type
_entity.pdbx_description
1 polymer ?
#
loop_
_entity_poly.entity_id
_entity_poly.type
_entity_poly.pdbx_seq_one_letter_code
_entity_poly.pdbx_strand_id
1 'polypeptide(L)'
;MDQKKYSMQDKLFYSKILLFGEYGIIGNSSGLSIPFRKFNGKLKLDSKLNPIAESSNIEIQKFYEYLKANISDSVNFNLKSLEEDISNGLHFDSNIPNGFGVGSSGALVAAIYYKYYSPDNNDFSELKKIFSIMESYFHGTSSGLDPLVSYLDKTLLTNSGNETSMILDNCVFNNIYLIDSGNISNTTKMISIFSKKMENDNFKNNFKNNFIPSTNNCIENYLNCDVMSLMKNFRDLSNITFNNFNEMIPDKIKSLWQQGLESDSYYMKLCGSGGGGFFLIFDFENKLKDKLSEFKLIEI
;
A
#
# COMPACT_ATOMS: atom_id res chain seq x y z
N MET A 1 -29.94 -24.74 8.49
CA MET A 1 -29.64 -23.36 8.17
C MET A 1 -28.59 -23.40 7.08
N ASP A 2 -29.01 -23.14 5.84
CA ASP A 2 -28.15 -23.23 4.68
C ASP A 2 -27.12 -22.09 4.71
N GLN A 3 -25.86 -22.42 5.00
CA GLN A 3 -24.75 -21.55 4.68
C GLN A 3 -24.66 -21.48 3.15
N LYS A 4 -25.04 -20.34 2.57
CA LYS A 4 -24.82 -20.05 1.18
C LYS A 4 -23.31 -20.27 0.88
N LYS A 5 -22.99 -21.36 0.19
CA LYS A 5 -21.74 -21.52 -0.56
C LYS A 5 -21.73 -20.41 -1.62
N TYR A 6 -21.23 -19.24 -1.26
CA TYR A 6 -20.75 -18.32 -2.28
C TYR A 6 -19.61 -19.05 -2.99
N SER A 7 -19.67 -19.14 -4.30
CA SER A 7 -18.63 -19.77 -5.09
C SER A 7 -17.30 -19.03 -4.76
N MET A 8 -16.34 -19.73 -4.19
CA MET A 8 -15.05 -19.21 -3.74
C MET A 8 -14.21 -18.56 -4.88
N GLN A 9 -14.70 -18.66 -6.13
CA GLN A 9 -14.00 -18.22 -7.36
C GLN A 9 -14.12 -16.73 -7.67
N ASP A 10 -15.01 -15.96 -7.00
CA ASP A 10 -15.34 -14.60 -7.42
C ASP A 10 -14.94 -13.49 -6.45
N LYS A 11 -14.29 -13.80 -5.31
CA LYS A 11 -13.85 -12.75 -4.38
C LYS A 11 -12.70 -11.95 -4.99
N LEU A 12 -12.89 -10.63 -5.09
CA LEU A 12 -11.86 -9.68 -5.48
C LEU A 12 -11.07 -9.20 -4.27
N PHE A 13 -9.77 -9.06 -4.45
CA PHE A 13 -8.84 -8.47 -3.49
C PHE A 13 -8.32 -7.18 -4.08
N TYR A 14 -8.65 -6.08 -3.41
CA TYR A 14 -8.34 -4.75 -3.92
C TYR A 14 -6.92 -4.33 -3.54
N SER A 15 -6.34 -3.47 -4.36
CA SER A 15 -5.12 -2.76 -4.03
C SER A 15 -5.33 -1.84 -2.83
N LYS A 16 -4.26 -1.32 -2.28
CA LYS A 16 -4.32 -0.35 -1.17
C LYS A 16 -3.49 0.89 -1.50
N ILE A 17 -3.78 1.98 -0.82
CA ILE A 17 -2.94 3.18 -0.79
C ILE A 17 -2.60 3.47 0.66
N LEU A 18 -1.30 3.65 0.95
CA LEU A 18 -0.86 4.29 2.19
C LEU A 18 -1.07 5.79 2.02
N LEU A 19 -2.21 6.28 2.50
CA LEU A 19 -2.59 7.68 2.32
C LEU A 19 -1.66 8.62 3.07
N PHE A 20 -1.21 8.23 4.27
CA PHE A 20 -0.19 8.91 5.07
C PHE A 20 0.63 7.88 5.84
N GLY A 21 1.92 8.16 6.06
CA GLY A 21 2.78 7.36 6.92
C GLY A 21 4.02 6.77 6.26
N GLU A 22 4.27 7.00 4.95
CA GLU A 22 5.48 6.52 4.28
C GLU A 22 6.73 6.98 5.02
N TYR A 23 7.65 6.05 5.28
CA TYR A 23 8.83 6.25 6.12
C TYR A 23 8.51 6.65 7.57
N GLY A 24 7.47 7.44 7.81
CA GLY A 24 7.06 7.90 9.12
C GLY A 24 6.78 6.75 10.08
N ILE A 25 6.12 5.68 9.62
CA ILE A 25 5.83 4.48 10.42
C ILE A 25 7.11 3.84 10.96
N ILE A 26 8.22 3.85 10.21
CA ILE A 26 9.53 3.36 10.67
C ILE A 26 10.04 4.21 11.84
N GLY A 27 9.74 5.51 11.85
CA GLY A 27 10.07 6.46 12.91
C GLY A 27 9.00 6.63 13.97
N ASN A 28 8.03 5.72 14.04
CA ASN A 28 6.95 5.73 15.02
C ASN A 28 5.86 6.80 14.78
N SER A 29 5.65 7.25 13.54
CA SER A 29 4.43 8.00 13.20
C SER A 29 3.23 7.08 13.12
N SER A 30 2.05 7.66 13.11
CA SER A 30 0.85 6.97 12.66
C SER A 30 0.89 6.74 11.14
N GLY A 31 0.07 5.80 10.67
CA GLY A 31 -0.13 5.51 9.24
C GLY A 31 -1.60 5.28 8.94
N LEU A 32 -2.08 5.81 7.82
CA LEU A 32 -3.45 5.65 7.36
C LEU A 32 -3.45 4.97 5.99
N SER A 33 -4.00 3.77 5.92
CA SER A 33 -4.12 2.98 4.68
C SER A 33 -5.58 2.82 4.29
N ILE A 34 -5.86 3.00 3.01
CA ILE A 34 -7.20 2.86 2.44
C ILE A 34 -7.23 1.79 1.33
N PRO A 35 -8.32 1.05 1.16
CA PRO A 35 -8.50 0.19 -0.01
C PRO A 35 -8.67 1.06 -1.27
N PHE A 36 -8.08 0.61 -2.37
CA PHE A 36 -8.19 1.27 -3.66
C PHE A 36 -8.80 0.34 -4.70
N ARG A 37 -10.11 0.48 -4.91
CA ARG A 37 -10.93 -0.49 -5.65
C ARG A 37 -10.81 -0.42 -7.16
N LYS A 38 -10.07 0.54 -7.71
CA LYS A 38 -9.81 0.60 -9.18
C LYS A 38 -8.88 -0.50 -9.67
N PHE A 39 -8.04 -1.01 -8.79
CA PHE A 39 -7.18 -2.15 -9.07
C PHE A 39 -7.54 -3.32 -8.16
N ASN A 40 -7.59 -4.50 -8.72
CA ASN A 40 -7.91 -5.71 -7.97
C ASN A 40 -7.29 -6.95 -8.62
N GLY A 41 -7.37 -8.05 -7.90
CA GLY A 41 -7.02 -9.36 -8.41
C GLY A 41 -7.86 -10.45 -7.76
N LYS A 42 -7.84 -11.63 -8.37
CA LYS A 42 -8.47 -12.84 -7.85
C LYS A 42 -7.69 -14.09 -8.24
N LEU A 43 -7.80 -15.12 -7.43
CA LEU A 43 -7.25 -16.42 -7.78
C LEU A 43 -8.10 -17.10 -8.85
N LYS A 44 -7.45 -17.65 -9.85
CA LYS A 44 -8.07 -18.45 -10.92
C LYS A 44 -7.33 -19.79 -11.07
N LEU A 45 -8.06 -20.77 -11.58
CA LEU A 45 -7.55 -22.08 -11.97
C LEU A 45 -7.80 -22.28 -13.46
N ASP A 46 -6.74 -22.31 -14.24
CA ASP A 46 -6.81 -22.53 -15.68
C ASP A 46 -5.82 -23.62 -16.10
N SER A 47 -6.32 -24.65 -16.77
CA SER A 47 -5.49 -25.78 -17.23
C SER A 47 -4.52 -25.39 -18.37
N LYS A 48 -4.73 -24.25 -19.01
CA LYS A 48 -3.83 -23.69 -20.03
C LYS A 48 -3.52 -22.25 -19.66
N LEU A 49 -2.29 -22.02 -19.23
CA LEU A 49 -1.84 -20.70 -18.81
C LEU A 49 -1.29 -19.91 -20.01
N ASN A 50 -1.66 -18.65 -20.10
CA ASN A 50 -0.93 -17.70 -20.94
C ASN A 50 0.37 -17.25 -20.23
N PRO A 51 1.31 -16.57 -20.87
CA PRO A 51 2.61 -16.21 -20.26
C PRO A 51 2.49 -15.38 -18.97
N ILE A 52 1.48 -14.54 -18.82
CA ILE A 52 1.25 -13.73 -17.60
C ILE A 52 0.76 -14.65 -16.46
N ALA A 53 -0.21 -15.50 -16.73
CA ALA A 53 -0.73 -16.46 -15.75
C ALA A 53 0.35 -17.49 -15.36
N GLU A 54 1.18 -17.93 -16.28
CA GLU A 54 2.33 -18.82 -16.02
C GLU A 54 3.35 -18.16 -15.09
N SER A 55 3.71 -16.90 -15.34
CA SER A 55 4.59 -16.13 -14.44
C SER A 55 4.01 -16.01 -13.04
N SER A 56 2.71 -15.75 -12.93
CA SER A 56 2.00 -15.69 -11.65
C SER A 56 1.97 -17.06 -10.94
N ASN A 57 1.73 -18.14 -11.67
CA ASN A 57 1.76 -19.51 -11.11
C ASN A 57 3.14 -19.85 -10.56
N ILE A 58 4.22 -19.55 -11.30
CA ILE A 58 5.61 -19.75 -10.86
C ILE A 58 5.90 -18.95 -9.58
N GLU A 59 5.41 -17.72 -9.48
CA GLU A 59 5.58 -16.89 -8.27
C GLU A 59 4.83 -17.48 -7.08
N ILE A 60 3.59 -17.97 -7.28
CA ILE A 60 2.83 -18.66 -6.24
C ILE A 60 3.51 -19.97 -5.80
N GLN A 61 4.15 -20.71 -6.72
CA GLN A 61 4.94 -21.89 -6.39
C GLN A 61 6.11 -21.57 -5.45
N LYS A 62 6.86 -20.49 -5.72
CA LYS A 62 7.96 -20.05 -4.85
C LYS A 62 7.42 -19.56 -3.50
N PHE A 63 6.30 -18.85 -3.52
CA PHE A 63 5.62 -18.41 -2.30
C PHE A 63 5.15 -19.61 -1.45
N TYR A 64 4.63 -20.68 -2.07
CA TYR A 64 4.27 -21.91 -1.38
C TYR A 64 5.47 -22.55 -0.65
N GLU A 65 6.64 -22.63 -1.29
CA GLU A 65 7.85 -23.17 -0.63
C GLU A 65 8.27 -22.32 0.58
N TYR A 66 8.13 -21.00 0.47
CA TYR A 66 8.34 -20.11 1.61
C TYR A 66 7.34 -20.34 2.74
N LEU A 67 6.04 -20.48 2.43
CA LEU A 67 4.99 -20.74 3.42
C LEU A 67 5.24 -22.05 4.16
N LYS A 68 5.62 -23.09 3.45
CA LYS A 68 5.98 -24.41 4.01
C LYS A 68 7.09 -24.34 5.05
N ALA A 69 8.06 -23.45 4.83
CA ALA A 69 9.21 -23.27 5.72
C ALA A 69 8.95 -22.31 6.90
N ASN A 70 8.01 -21.38 6.77
CA ASN A 70 7.87 -20.26 7.70
C ASN A 70 6.52 -20.17 8.42
N ILE A 71 5.48 -20.85 7.93
CA ILE A 71 4.20 -20.95 8.63
C ILE A 71 4.26 -22.14 9.60
N SER A 72 4.02 -21.86 10.87
CA SER A 72 3.96 -22.88 11.93
C SER A 72 2.81 -23.85 11.71
N ASP A 73 3.02 -25.12 12.09
CA ASP A 73 1.97 -26.15 12.08
C ASP A 73 0.76 -25.79 12.97
N SER A 74 0.92 -24.83 13.90
CA SER A 74 -0.20 -24.32 14.70
C SER A 74 -1.15 -23.41 13.92
N VAL A 75 -0.76 -22.96 12.74
CA VAL A 75 -1.61 -22.18 11.84
C VAL A 75 -2.35 -23.16 10.93
N ASN A 76 -3.68 -23.22 11.03
CA ASN A 76 -4.52 -24.13 10.23
C ASN A 76 -4.56 -23.73 8.76
N PHE A 77 -3.42 -23.94 8.05
CA PHE A 77 -3.22 -23.60 6.65
C PHE A 77 -3.21 -24.87 5.78
N ASN A 78 -4.12 -24.94 4.80
CA ASN A 78 -4.24 -26.10 3.93
C ASN A 78 -3.19 -26.08 2.79
N LEU A 79 -1.92 -26.34 3.16
CA LEU A 79 -0.80 -26.39 2.22
C LEU A 79 -0.99 -27.44 1.14
N LYS A 80 -1.60 -28.59 1.47
CA LYS A 80 -1.86 -29.67 0.49
C LYS A 80 -2.80 -29.19 -0.63
N SER A 81 -3.90 -28.54 -0.28
CA SER A 81 -4.83 -28.01 -1.27
C SER A 81 -4.21 -26.91 -2.12
N LEU A 82 -3.32 -26.08 -1.54
CA LEU A 82 -2.58 -25.07 -2.28
C LEU A 82 -1.62 -25.71 -3.31
N GLU A 83 -0.89 -26.77 -2.93
CA GLU A 83 0.01 -27.52 -3.82
C GLU A 83 -0.74 -28.17 -5.00
N GLU A 84 -1.89 -28.82 -4.70
CA GLU A 84 -2.74 -29.41 -5.72
C GLU A 84 -3.26 -28.37 -6.71
N ASP A 85 -3.73 -27.21 -6.23
CA ASP A 85 -4.22 -26.13 -7.07
C ASP A 85 -3.12 -25.47 -7.91
N ILE A 86 -1.90 -25.31 -7.37
CA ILE A 86 -0.75 -24.83 -8.13
C ILE A 86 -0.45 -25.76 -9.31
N SER A 87 -0.47 -27.08 -9.07
CA SER A 87 -0.26 -28.10 -10.10
C SER A 87 -1.36 -28.08 -11.17
N ASN A 88 -2.54 -27.59 -10.84
CA ASN A 88 -3.69 -27.43 -11.72
C ASN A 88 -3.77 -26.03 -12.37
N GLY A 89 -2.72 -25.21 -12.26
CA GLY A 89 -2.63 -23.90 -12.93
C GLY A 89 -3.22 -22.75 -12.13
N LEU A 90 -3.16 -22.80 -10.79
CA LEU A 90 -3.51 -21.67 -9.94
C LEU A 90 -2.65 -20.45 -10.29
N HIS A 91 -3.29 -19.31 -10.52
CA HIS A 91 -2.62 -18.04 -10.73
C HIS A 91 -3.45 -16.89 -10.18
N PHE A 92 -2.81 -15.75 -9.94
CA PHE A 92 -3.45 -14.51 -9.51
C PHE A 92 -3.71 -13.61 -10.71
N ASP A 93 -4.95 -13.60 -11.21
CA ASP A 93 -5.38 -12.73 -12.29
C ASP A 93 -5.63 -11.33 -11.71
N SER A 94 -4.74 -10.37 -12.04
CA SER A 94 -4.71 -9.06 -11.43
C SER A 94 -4.37 -7.95 -12.41
N ASN A 95 -5.02 -6.80 -12.22
CA ASN A 95 -4.67 -5.54 -12.89
C ASN A 95 -3.91 -4.57 -11.98
N ILE A 96 -3.50 -5.00 -10.77
CA ILE A 96 -2.72 -4.19 -9.84
C ILE A 96 -1.29 -4.04 -10.39
N PRO A 97 -0.81 -2.82 -10.67
CA PRO A 97 0.52 -2.64 -11.24
C PRO A 97 1.62 -2.96 -10.21
N ASN A 98 2.56 -3.83 -10.61
CA ASN A 98 3.69 -4.22 -9.77
C ASN A 98 4.75 -3.12 -9.70
N GLY A 99 5.26 -2.83 -8.48
CA GLY A 99 6.29 -1.80 -8.27
C GLY A 99 5.77 -0.37 -8.29
N PHE A 100 4.45 -0.17 -8.14
CA PHE A 100 3.82 1.14 -8.12
C PHE A 100 3.39 1.62 -6.72
N GLY A 101 3.72 0.87 -5.66
CA GLY A 101 3.42 1.28 -4.28
C GLY A 101 1.97 1.05 -3.83
N VAL A 102 1.18 0.33 -4.61
CA VAL A 102 -0.26 0.12 -4.36
C VAL A 102 -0.63 -1.27 -3.84
N GLY A 103 0.33 -2.04 -3.33
CA GLY A 103 0.07 -3.27 -2.55
C GLY A 103 -0.31 -4.49 -3.40
N SER A 104 0.35 -4.72 -4.54
CA SER A 104 0.12 -5.92 -5.36
C SER A 104 0.40 -7.22 -4.61
N SER A 105 1.53 -7.30 -3.88
CA SER A 105 1.88 -8.44 -3.04
C SER A 105 0.87 -8.67 -1.92
N GLY A 106 0.41 -7.59 -1.27
CA GLY A 106 -0.60 -7.66 -0.21
C GLY A 106 -1.91 -8.26 -0.70
N ALA A 107 -2.37 -7.91 -1.91
CA ALA A 107 -3.58 -8.47 -2.50
C ALA A 107 -3.43 -9.97 -2.81
N LEU A 108 -2.28 -10.41 -3.31
CA LEU A 108 -1.99 -11.84 -3.52
C LEU A 108 -1.96 -12.60 -2.19
N VAL A 109 -1.26 -12.08 -1.18
CA VAL A 109 -1.21 -12.68 0.16
C VAL A 109 -2.60 -12.83 0.75
N ALA A 110 -3.42 -11.77 0.68
CA ALA A 110 -4.81 -11.80 1.15
C ALA A 110 -5.66 -12.86 0.42
N ALA A 111 -5.46 -13.02 -0.89
CA ALA A 111 -6.18 -14.00 -1.69
C ALA A 111 -5.80 -15.44 -1.34
N ILE A 112 -4.51 -15.73 -1.19
CA ILE A 112 -4.00 -17.06 -0.78
C ILE A 112 -4.49 -17.38 0.64
N TYR A 113 -4.36 -16.44 1.58
CA TYR A 113 -4.87 -16.62 2.94
C TYR A 113 -6.37 -16.95 2.95
N TYR A 114 -7.18 -16.17 2.26
CA TYR A 114 -8.63 -16.35 2.21
C TYR A 114 -9.05 -17.73 1.72
N LYS A 115 -8.33 -18.28 0.73
CA LYS A 115 -8.69 -19.55 0.12
C LYS A 115 -8.19 -20.76 0.89
N TYR A 116 -7.00 -20.67 1.51
CA TYR A 116 -6.32 -21.85 2.07
C TYR A 116 -6.15 -21.83 3.58
N TYR A 117 -6.60 -20.78 4.25
CA TYR A 117 -6.62 -20.72 5.71
C TYR A 117 -8.03 -20.92 6.26
N SER A 118 -8.15 -21.76 7.29
CA SER A 118 -9.41 -22.00 7.98
C SER A 118 -9.29 -21.46 9.41
N PRO A 119 -9.84 -20.28 9.71
CA PRO A 119 -9.72 -19.69 11.03
C PRO A 119 -10.66 -20.37 12.02
N ASP A 120 -10.13 -20.74 13.18
CA ASP A 120 -10.95 -21.14 14.34
C ASP A 120 -11.46 -19.90 15.10
N ASN A 121 -10.72 -18.78 15.02
CA ASN A 121 -11.11 -17.49 15.61
C ASN A 121 -10.24 -16.38 15.00
N ASN A 122 -10.83 -15.29 14.48
CA ASN A 122 -10.06 -14.20 13.87
C ASN A 122 -9.86 -13.07 14.87
N ASP A 123 -8.86 -13.19 15.75
CA ASP A 123 -8.31 -12.01 16.40
C ASP A 123 -7.53 -11.15 15.37
N PHE A 124 -7.85 -9.87 15.31
CA PHE A 124 -7.24 -8.89 14.42
C PHE A 124 -5.69 -8.84 14.54
N SER A 125 -5.18 -8.97 15.77
CA SER A 125 -3.74 -9.00 16.05
C SER A 125 -3.06 -10.25 15.48
N GLU A 126 -3.72 -11.41 15.60
CA GLU A 126 -3.23 -12.67 15.06
C GLU A 126 -3.23 -12.66 13.53
N LEU A 127 -4.31 -12.15 12.92
CA LEU A 127 -4.40 -11.98 11.47
C LEU A 127 -3.26 -11.11 10.93
N LYS A 128 -2.99 -9.98 11.58
CA LYS A 128 -1.88 -9.09 11.22
C LYS A 128 -0.52 -9.80 11.31
N LYS A 129 -0.30 -10.62 12.33
CA LYS A 129 0.95 -11.40 12.50
C LYS A 129 1.13 -12.41 11.38
N ILE A 130 0.08 -13.16 11.05
CA ILE A 130 0.12 -14.13 9.94
C ILE A 130 0.44 -13.42 8.63
N PHE A 131 -0.24 -12.32 8.34
CA PHE A 131 0.01 -11.52 7.16
C PHE A 131 1.43 -10.93 7.13
N SER A 132 1.98 -10.53 8.28
CA SER A 132 3.38 -10.10 8.37
C SER A 132 4.36 -11.20 7.94
N ILE A 133 4.15 -12.44 8.40
CA ILE A 133 4.96 -13.59 8.00
C ILE A 133 4.82 -13.84 6.51
N MET A 134 3.59 -13.95 6.01
CA MET A 134 3.34 -14.23 4.60
C MET A 134 3.93 -13.16 3.66
N GLU A 135 3.71 -11.89 3.96
CA GLU A 135 4.18 -10.79 3.11
C GLU A 135 5.70 -10.58 3.17
N SER A 136 6.37 -11.06 4.23
CA SER A 136 7.83 -11.02 4.36
C SER A 136 8.55 -11.78 3.25
N TYR A 137 7.89 -12.72 2.57
CA TYR A 137 8.41 -13.34 1.35
C TYR A 137 8.79 -12.32 0.28
N PHE A 138 7.97 -11.28 0.07
CA PHE A 138 8.16 -10.28 -0.97
C PHE A 138 9.13 -9.16 -0.59
N HIS A 139 9.23 -8.84 0.70
CA HIS A 139 9.88 -7.63 1.18
C HIS A 139 10.96 -7.88 2.25
N GLY A 140 11.21 -9.13 2.61
CA GLY A 140 12.14 -9.51 3.68
C GLY A 140 11.55 -9.28 5.08
N THR A 141 10.99 -8.11 5.32
CA THR A 141 10.27 -7.75 6.57
C THR A 141 9.01 -6.99 6.23
N SER A 142 7.89 -7.37 6.81
CA SER A 142 6.61 -6.71 6.60
C SER A 142 5.86 -6.48 7.90
N SER A 143 5.04 -5.43 7.95
CA SER A 143 4.08 -5.18 9.04
C SER A 143 2.79 -5.99 8.92
N GLY A 144 2.52 -6.61 7.78
CA GLY A 144 1.26 -7.28 7.46
C GLY A 144 0.10 -6.33 7.19
N LEU A 145 0.36 -5.02 7.08
CA LEU A 145 -0.71 -4.02 6.92
C LEU A 145 -1.32 -4.05 5.52
N ASP A 146 -0.52 -4.20 4.48
CA ASP A 146 -0.98 -4.20 3.09
C ASP A 146 -1.97 -5.34 2.80
N PRO A 147 -1.64 -6.62 3.14
CA PRO A 147 -2.61 -7.70 2.97
C PRO A 147 -3.83 -7.56 3.90
N LEU A 148 -3.66 -6.96 5.09
CA LEU A 148 -4.76 -6.73 6.01
C LEU A 148 -5.80 -5.75 5.42
N VAL A 149 -5.35 -4.65 4.80
CA VAL A 149 -6.25 -3.70 4.09
C VAL A 149 -6.97 -4.41 2.94
N SER A 150 -6.23 -5.18 2.13
CA SER A 150 -6.80 -5.89 0.98
C SER A 150 -7.79 -6.99 1.40
N TYR A 151 -7.51 -7.70 2.49
CA TYR A 151 -8.37 -8.78 3.02
C TYR A 151 -9.69 -8.25 3.60
N LEU A 152 -9.60 -7.18 4.42
CA LEU A 152 -10.74 -6.59 5.11
C LEU A 152 -11.54 -5.64 4.21
N ASP A 153 -10.94 -5.11 3.15
CA ASP A 153 -11.51 -4.02 2.32
C ASP A 153 -11.97 -2.84 3.18
N LYS A 154 -11.12 -2.42 4.14
CA LYS A 154 -11.40 -1.37 5.12
C LYS A 154 -10.22 -0.42 5.28
N THR A 155 -10.53 0.82 5.63
CA THR A 155 -9.55 1.80 6.05
C THR A 155 -8.95 1.40 7.40
N LEU A 156 -7.62 1.40 7.47
CA LEU A 156 -6.88 1.04 8.66
C LEU A 156 -6.01 2.20 9.13
N LEU A 157 -6.13 2.52 10.41
CA LEU A 157 -5.24 3.42 11.12
C LEU A 157 -4.26 2.60 11.96
N THR A 158 -2.97 2.79 11.74
CA THR A 158 -1.91 2.29 12.62
C THR A 158 -1.39 3.47 13.42
N ASN A 159 -1.47 3.40 14.75
CA ASN A 159 -0.95 4.46 15.63
C ASN A 159 0.57 4.33 15.85
N SER A 160 1.16 5.31 16.54
CA SER A 160 2.59 5.34 16.87
C SER A 160 3.08 4.17 17.73
N GLY A 161 2.20 3.39 18.34
CA GLY A 161 2.51 2.16 19.06
C GLY A 161 2.39 0.88 18.22
N ASN A 162 2.23 0.99 16.89
CA ASN A 162 1.96 -0.12 15.98
C ASN A 162 0.63 -0.86 16.22
N GLU A 163 -0.24 -0.34 17.07
CA GLU A 163 -1.61 -0.82 17.18
C GLU A 163 -2.38 -0.40 15.94
N THR A 164 -3.15 -1.32 15.40
CA THR A 164 -3.93 -1.08 14.18
C THR A 164 -5.41 -1.22 14.49
N SER A 165 -6.19 -0.26 14.02
CA SER A 165 -7.64 -0.21 14.18
C SER A 165 -8.34 0.03 12.85
N MET A 166 -9.57 -0.46 12.72
CA MET A 166 -10.42 -0.15 11.57
C MET A 166 -11.11 1.19 11.78
N ILE A 167 -11.16 2.00 10.72
CA ILE A 167 -11.96 3.22 10.66
C ILE A 167 -13.25 2.88 9.91
N LEU A 168 -14.37 3.06 10.60
CA LEU A 168 -15.70 2.71 10.06
C LEU A 168 -16.33 3.88 9.28
N ASP A 169 -16.13 5.10 9.76
CA ASP A 169 -16.66 6.31 9.15
C ASP A 169 -15.51 7.12 8.56
N ASN A 170 -15.43 7.18 7.24
CA ASN A 170 -14.42 7.95 6.53
C ASN A 170 -15.03 9.22 5.96
N CYS A 171 -14.31 10.33 6.11
CA CYS A 171 -14.53 11.47 5.24
C CYS A 171 -14.22 11.12 3.80
N VAL A 172 -15.08 11.54 2.91
CA VAL A 172 -14.82 11.49 1.48
C VAL A 172 -14.14 12.79 1.09
N PHE A 173 -12.84 12.74 0.85
CA PHE A 173 -12.12 13.83 0.20
C PHE A 173 -12.18 13.60 -1.30
N ASN A 174 -12.77 14.52 -2.02
CA ASN A 174 -12.72 14.55 -3.48
C ASN A 174 -11.38 15.12 -3.95
N ASN A 175 -11.06 14.91 -5.22
CA ASN A 175 -9.87 15.48 -5.87
C ASN A 175 -8.53 14.99 -5.28
N ILE A 176 -8.47 13.71 -4.88
CA ILE A 176 -7.22 13.01 -4.60
C ILE A 176 -6.90 12.13 -5.81
N TYR A 177 -5.68 12.24 -6.33
CA TYR A 177 -5.26 11.54 -7.53
C TYR A 177 -3.94 10.80 -7.33
N LEU A 178 -3.81 9.69 -8.04
CA LEU A 178 -2.52 9.09 -8.33
C LEU A 178 -2.01 9.61 -9.68
N ILE A 179 -0.74 9.96 -9.72
CA ILE A 179 -0.03 10.27 -10.96
C ILE A 179 1.06 9.24 -11.20
N ASP A 180 1.12 8.72 -12.42
CA ASP A 180 2.14 7.78 -12.85
C ASP A 180 3.43 8.52 -13.22
N SER A 181 4.54 8.19 -12.55
CA SER A 181 5.86 8.75 -12.84
C SER A 181 6.46 8.24 -14.15
N GLY A 182 5.91 7.17 -14.72
CA GLY A 182 6.45 6.47 -15.89
C GLY A 182 7.62 5.52 -15.59
N ASN A 183 8.02 5.38 -14.32
CA ASN A 183 9.12 4.52 -13.90
C ASN A 183 8.63 3.52 -12.82
N ILE A 184 9.22 2.33 -12.79
CA ILE A 184 8.98 1.36 -11.72
C ILE A 184 9.84 1.74 -10.50
N SER A 185 9.27 1.69 -9.30
CA SER A 185 9.99 1.91 -8.04
C SER A 185 10.90 0.72 -7.71
N ASN A 186 12.08 1.04 -7.16
CA ASN A 186 12.97 0.06 -6.52
C ASN A 186 12.98 0.30 -5.01
N THR A 187 12.11 -0.41 -4.30
CA THR A 187 11.91 -0.26 -2.85
C THR A 187 13.20 -0.46 -2.06
N THR A 188 14.00 -1.49 -2.37
CA THR A 188 15.26 -1.77 -1.69
C THR A 188 16.24 -0.60 -1.80
N LYS A 189 16.37 -0.02 -2.99
CA LYS A 189 17.21 1.17 -3.21
C LYS A 189 16.71 2.38 -2.42
N MET A 190 15.41 2.60 -2.40
CA MET A 190 14.82 3.74 -1.67
C MET A 190 15.00 3.61 -0.16
N ILE A 191 14.80 2.41 0.39
CA ILE A 191 15.05 2.13 1.81
C ILE A 191 16.53 2.35 2.15
N SER A 192 17.46 1.93 1.29
CA SER A 192 18.90 2.17 1.48
C SER A 192 19.23 3.66 1.51
N ILE A 193 18.65 4.47 0.61
CA ILE A 193 18.82 5.93 0.61
C ILE A 193 18.29 6.52 1.92
N PHE A 194 17.09 6.11 2.37
CA PHE A 194 16.52 6.57 3.63
C PHE A 194 17.40 6.22 4.83
N SER A 195 17.87 4.98 4.93
CA SER A 195 18.74 4.53 6.02
C SER A 195 20.02 5.36 6.09
N LYS A 196 20.65 5.63 4.93
CA LYS A 196 21.83 6.48 4.85
C LYS A 196 21.54 7.93 5.28
N LYS A 197 20.38 8.48 4.91
CA LYS A 197 19.96 9.83 5.37
C LYS A 197 19.75 9.88 6.88
N MET A 198 19.24 8.80 7.49
CA MET A 198 19.05 8.70 8.94
C MET A 198 20.36 8.67 9.75
N GLU A 199 21.52 8.47 9.11
CA GLU A 199 22.83 8.61 9.73
C GLU A 199 23.23 10.11 9.93
N ASN A 200 22.58 11.02 9.19
CA ASN A 200 22.81 12.46 9.32
C ASN A 200 21.90 13.06 10.40
N ASP A 201 22.50 13.66 11.42
CA ASP A 201 21.76 14.21 12.57
C ASP A 201 20.78 15.32 12.19
N ASN A 202 21.09 16.18 11.21
CA ASN A 202 20.18 17.23 10.77
C ASN A 202 18.93 16.63 10.10
N PHE A 203 19.11 15.63 9.24
CA PHE A 203 17.99 14.92 8.62
C PHE A 203 17.16 14.19 9.68
N LYS A 204 17.82 13.45 10.59
CA LYS A 204 17.17 12.71 11.66
C LYS A 204 16.35 13.61 12.59
N ASN A 205 16.90 14.78 12.95
CA ASN A 205 16.21 15.78 13.77
C ASN A 205 15.01 16.38 13.02
N ASN A 206 15.17 16.73 11.74
CA ASN A 206 14.08 17.24 10.91
C ASN A 206 12.98 16.17 10.74
N PHE A 207 13.35 14.93 10.47
CA PHE A 207 12.44 13.81 10.34
C PHE A 207 11.60 13.62 11.61
N LYS A 208 12.26 13.61 12.78
CA LYS A 208 11.60 13.41 14.08
C LYS A 208 10.72 14.59 14.49
N ASN A 209 11.21 15.82 14.30
CA ASN A 209 10.59 17.02 14.87
C ASN A 209 9.61 17.71 13.93
N ASN A 210 9.69 17.45 12.62
CA ASN A 210 8.84 18.10 11.62
C ASN A 210 8.05 17.08 10.78
N PHE A 211 8.72 16.10 10.15
CA PHE A 211 8.05 15.15 9.25
C PHE A 211 7.03 14.27 9.97
N ILE A 212 7.41 13.65 11.09
CA ILE A 212 6.51 12.80 11.89
C ILE A 212 5.30 13.59 12.43
N PRO A 213 5.47 14.74 13.09
CA PRO A 213 4.31 15.53 13.55
C PRO A 213 3.41 16.00 12.41
N SER A 214 3.96 16.47 11.28
CA SER A 214 3.16 16.87 10.11
C SER A 214 2.36 15.70 9.54
N THR A 215 2.95 14.49 9.51
CA THR A 215 2.24 13.26 9.10
C THR A 215 1.07 12.96 10.02
N ASN A 216 1.29 13.01 11.33
CA ASN A 216 0.24 12.74 12.32
C ASN A 216 -0.88 13.78 12.26
N ASN A 217 -0.55 15.06 12.12
CA ASN A 217 -1.53 16.13 11.97
C ASN A 217 -2.37 15.98 10.68
N CYS A 218 -1.75 15.56 9.57
CA CYS A 218 -2.51 15.26 8.35
C CYS A 218 -3.50 14.11 8.55
N ILE A 219 -3.10 13.05 9.25
CA ILE A 219 -3.99 11.92 9.56
C ILE A 219 -5.16 12.38 10.43
N GLU A 220 -4.88 13.11 11.50
CA GLU A 220 -5.90 13.63 12.42
C GLU A 220 -6.91 14.53 11.68
N ASN A 221 -6.42 15.49 10.89
CA ASN A 221 -7.29 16.39 10.14
C ASN A 221 -8.10 15.66 9.06
N TYR A 222 -7.50 14.65 8.41
CA TYR A 222 -8.20 13.81 7.46
C TYR A 222 -9.36 13.06 8.12
N LEU A 223 -9.11 12.43 9.28
CA LEU A 223 -10.12 11.67 10.02
C LEU A 223 -11.23 12.58 10.61
N ASN A 224 -10.89 13.80 10.98
CA ASN A 224 -11.82 14.80 11.52
C ASN A 224 -12.57 15.60 10.44
N CYS A 225 -12.32 15.33 9.16
CA CYS A 225 -12.90 16.07 8.03
C CYS A 225 -12.56 17.57 8.01
N ASP A 226 -11.48 17.96 8.66
CA ASP A 226 -11.00 19.34 8.68
C ASP A 226 -10.16 19.67 7.46
N VAL A 227 -10.84 20.04 6.36
CA VAL A 227 -10.21 20.34 5.06
C VAL A 227 -9.20 21.47 5.17
N MET A 228 -9.50 22.53 5.94
CA MET A 228 -8.65 23.72 6.03
C MET A 228 -7.33 23.39 6.77
N SER A 229 -7.43 22.72 7.90
CA SER A 229 -6.23 22.30 8.64
C SER A 229 -5.45 21.21 7.89
N LEU A 230 -6.14 20.32 7.19
CA LEU A 230 -5.50 19.33 6.32
C LEU A 230 -4.69 20.00 5.22
N MET A 231 -5.26 20.96 4.50
CA MET A 231 -4.57 21.70 3.44
C MET A 231 -3.27 22.33 3.96
N LYS A 232 -3.35 23.03 5.10
CA LYS A 232 -2.19 23.69 5.72
C LYS A 232 -1.11 22.66 6.11
N ASN A 233 -1.48 21.64 6.87
CA ASN A 233 -0.52 20.63 7.34
C ASN A 233 0.02 19.77 6.19
N PHE A 234 -0.78 19.50 5.16
CA PHE A 234 -0.33 18.76 4.01
C PHE A 234 0.62 19.57 3.12
N ARG A 235 0.44 20.89 3.01
CA ARG A 235 1.42 21.79 2.41
C ARG A 235 2.78 21.67 3.10
N ASP A 236 2.78 21.73 4.44
CA ASP A 236 4.01 21.61 5.22
C ASP A 236 4.66 20.23 5.03
N LEU A 237 3.89 19.14 5.12
CA LEU A 237 4.36 17.78 4.87
C LEU A 237 4.92 17.63 3.45
N SER A 238 4.22 18.17 2.44
CA SER A 238 4.63 18.14 1.04
C SER A 238 5.97 18.85 0.84
N ASN A 239 6.12 20.05 1.42
CA ASN A 239 7.36 20.84 1.36
C ASN A 239 8.53 20.14 2.09
N ILE A 240 8.28 19.58 3.28
CA ILE A 240 9.29 18.80 4.02
C ILE A 240 9.72 17.58 3.18
N THR A 241 8.76 16.87 2.58
CA THR A 241 9.05 15.70 1.76
C THR A 241 9.87 16.09 0.52
N PHE A 242 9.47 17.13 -0.20
CA PHE A 242 10.17 17.61 -1.40
C PHE A 242 11.64 17.93 -1.11
N ASN A 243 11.92 18.64 0.00
CA ASN A 243 13.26 19.07 0.35
C ASN A 243 14.13 17.95 0.92
N ASN A 244 13.54 17.04 1.70
CA ASN A 244 14.33 16.03 2.43
C ASN A 244 14.42 14.68 1.71
N PHE A 245 13.48 14.37 0.81
CA PHE A 245 13.43 13.09 0.08
C PHE A 245 13.65 13.27 -1.44
N ASN A 246 14.36 14.33 -1.82
CA ASN A 246 14.55 14.74 -3.22
C ASN A 246 15.09 13.63 -4.12
N GLU A 247 16.01 12.77 -3.61
CA GLU A 247 16.58 11.65 -4.35
C GLU A 247 15.54 10.53 -4.65
N MET A 248 14.41 10.55 -3.95
CA MET A 248 13.31 9.60 -4.12
C MET A 248 12.23 10.12 -5.07
N ILE A 249 12.41 11.30 -5.63
CA ILE A 249 11.46 11.96 -6.52
C ILE A 249 12.07 12.00 -7.93
N PRO A 250 11.48 11.30 -8.93
CA PRO A 250 11.92 11.40 -10.33
C PRO A 250 11.83 12.84 -10.87
N ASP A 251 12.76 13.26 -11.74
CA ASP A 251 12.85 14.64 -12.21
C ASP A 251 11.57 15.16 -12.87
N LYS A 252 10.87 14.30 -13.61
CA LYS A 252 9.57 14.64 -14.21
C LYS A 252 8.52 15.03 -13.14
N ILE A 253 8.55 14.36 -11.99
CA ILE A 253 7.65 14.62 -10.87
C ILE A 253 8.10 15.84 -10.07
N LYS A 254 9.44 16.10 -9.96
CA LYS A 254 9.95 17.27 -9.23
C LYS A 254 9.40 18.57 -9.79
N SER A 255 9.42 18.75 -11.11
CA SER A 255 8.93 19.98 -11.74
C SER A 255 7.44 20.21 -11.43
N LEU A 256 6.65 19.17 -11.50
CA LEU A 256 5.23 19.23 -11.17
C LEU A 256 5.01 19.53 -9.69
N TRP A 257 5.74 18.86 -8.80
CA TRP A 257 5.63 19.04 -7.35
C TRP A 257 6.00 20.48 -6.95
N GLN A 258 7.08 21.02 -7.52
CA GLN A 258 7.51 22.39 -7.30
C GLN A 258 6.44 23.39 -7.75
N GLN A 259 5.83 23.21 -8.93
CA GLN A 259 4.72 24.04 -9.38
C GLN A 259 3.52 24.05 -8.41
N GLY A 260 3.20 22.89 -7.82
CA GLY A 260 2.14 22.80 -6.82
C GLY A 260 2.46 23.61 -5.57
N LEU A 261 3.67 23.50 -5.06
CA LEU A 261 4.14 24.25 -3.89
C LEU A 261 4.20 25.77 -4.13
N GLU A 262 4.62 26.20 -5.33
CA GLU A 262 4.72 27.62 -5.70
C GLU A 262 3.36 28.27 -5.95
N SER A 263 2.42 27.52 -6.53
CA SER A 263 1.07 28.04 -6.86
C SER A 263 0.06 27.89 -5.73
N ASP A 264 0.41 27.19 -4.66
CA ASP A 264 -0.47 26.82 -3.55
C ASP A 264 -1.80 26.14 -3.97
N SER A 265 -1.85 25.55 -5.18
CA SER A 265 -3.09 24.99 -5.73
C SER A 265 -3.27 23.50 -5.47
N TYR A 266 -2.18 22.76 -5.38
CA TYR A 266 -2.18 21.33 -5.04
C TYR A 266 -0.86 20.96 -4.35
N TYR A 267 -0.90 19.87 -3.60
CA TYR A 267 0.28 19.36 -2.93
C TYR A 267 0.45 17.88 -3.19
N MET A 268 1.71 17.44 -3.15
CA MET A 268 2.08 16.07 -3.51
C MET A 268 2.77 15.36 -2.36
N LYS A 269 2.77 14.03 -2.42
CA LYS A 269 3.57 13.17 -1.56
C LYS A 269 3.94 11.87 -2.28
N LEU A 270 4.90 11.14 -1.71
CA LEU A 270 5.24 9.80 -2.16
C LEU A 270 4.01 8.88 -2.03
N CYS A 271 3.94 7.85 -2.88
CA CYS A 271 3.05 6.71 -2.73
C CYS A 271 3.93 5.46 -2.58
N GLY A 272 4.06 4.95 -1.37
CA GLY A 272 5.04 3.91 -1.03
C GLY A 272 6.47 4.45 -0.90
N SER A 273 7.46 3.71 -1.38
CA SER A 273 8.88 4.06 -1.18
C SER A 273 9.39 5.23 -2.03
N GLY A 274 8.65 5.70 -3.02
CA GLY A 274 9.15 6.67 -3.98
C GLY A 274 10.13 6.09 -5.00
N GLY A 275 10.85 6.94 -5.72
CA GLY A 275 11.80 6.53 -6.76
C GLY A 275 11.17 6.12 -8.08
N GLY A 276 9.86 6.01 -8.13
CA GLY A 276 9.04 5.56 -9.26
C GLY A 276 7.62 5.20 -8.80
N GLY A 277 6.86 4.53 -9.69
CA GLY A 277 5.48 4.18 -9.44
C GLY A 277 4.56 5.39 -9.37
N PHE A 278 3.57 5.33 -8.50
CA PHE A 278 2.63 6.42 -8.30
C PHE A 278 3.12 7.44 -7.28
N PHE A 279 2.61 8.67 -7.44
CA PHE A 279 2.67 9.75 -6.47
C PHE A 279 1.25 10.22 -6.17
N LEU A 280 1.00 10.65 -4.93
CA LEU A 280 -0.29 11.17 -4.52
C LEU A 280 -0.33 12.68 -4.72
N ILE A 281 -1.47 13.17 -5.21
CA ILE A 281 -1.78 14.59 -5.35
C ILE A 281 -3.10 14.87 -4.65
N PHE A 282 -3.12 15.92 -3.83
CA PHE A 282 -4.31 16.50 -3.26
C PHE A 282 -4.56 17.85 -3.93
N ASP A 283 -5.65 17.94 -4.71
CA ASP A 283 -6.06 19.15 -5.43
C ASP A 283 -7.15 19.88 -4.66
N PHE A 284 -6.76 20.70 -3.69
CA PHE A 284 -7.67 21.41 -2.81
C PHE A 284 -8.52 22.47 -3.53
N GLU A 285 -8.08 22.95 -4.69
CA GLU A 285 -8.75 23.98 -5.47
C GLU A 285 -9.52 23.46 -6.68
N ASN A 286 -9.46 22.15 -6.96
CA ASN A 286 -10.06 21.49 -8.12
C ASN A 286 -9.61 22.11 -9.47
N LYS A 287 -8.32 22.45 -9.59
CA LYS A 287 -7.74 23.11 -10.77
C LYS A 287 -6.84 22.20 -11.59
N LEU A 288 -6.62 20.97 -11.14
CA LEU A 288 -5.59 20.10 -11.70
C LEU A 288 -6.00 19.49 -13.04
N LYS A 289 -7.28 19.15 -13.21
CA LYS A 289 -7.77 18.46 -14.40
C LYS A 289 -7.45 19.23 -15.68
N ASP A 290 -7.46 20.57 -15.62
CA ASP A 290 -7.20 21.43 -16.78
C ASP A 290 -5.69 21.62 -17.05
N LYS A 291 -4.84 21.39 -16.05
CA LYS A 291 -3.40 21.71 -16.14
C LYS A 291 -2.52 20.51 -16.48
N LEU A 292 -2.97 19.27 -16.28
CA LEU A 292 -2.15 18.06 -16.37
C LEU A 292 -2.60 17.10 -17.46
N SER A 293 -2.98 17.60 -18.63
CA SER A 293 -3.34 16.78 -19.79
C SER A 293 -2.23 15.81 -20.26
N GLU A 294 -0.97 16.10 -19.91
CA GLU A 294 0.19 15.28 -20.23
C GLU A 294 0.37 14.06 -19.30
N PHE A 295 -0.33 14.03 -18.17
CA PHE A 295 -0.23 12.98 -17.18
C PHE A 295 -1.52 12.17 -17.05
N LYS A 296 -1.37 10.86 -16.91
CA LYS A 296 -2.49 10.00 -16.58
C LYS A 296 -2.81 10.13 -15.08
N LEU A 297 -3.87 10.87 -14.78
CA LEU A 297 -4.41 10.97 -13.43
C LEU A 297 -5.41 9.84 -13.17
N ILE A 298 -5.31 9.23 -12.00
CA ILE A 298 -6.25 8.21 -11.52
C ILE A 298 -6.85 8.74 -10.22
N GLU A 299 -8.13 9.08 -10.25
CA GLU A 299 -8.87 9.56 -9.07
C GLU A 299 -9.05 8.43 -8.05
N ILE A 300 -8.90 8.75 -6.76
CA ILE A 300 -9.05 7.80 -5.64
C ILE A 300 -10.48 7.79 -5.14
#